data_33e8e3202b708b92fa2c30ee81a8d822
#
_entry.id   33e8e3202b708b92fa2c30ee81a8d822
#
_cell.length_a   1.000
_cell.length_b   1.000
_cell.length_c   1.000
_cell.angle_alpha   90.00
_cell.angle_beta   90.00
_cell.angle_gamma   90.00
#
_symmetry.space_group_name_H-M   'P 1'
#
loop_
_entity.id
_entity.type
_entity.pdbx_description
1 polymer ?
#
loop_
_entity_poly.entity_id
_entity_poly.type
_entity_poly.pdbx_seq_one_letter_code
_entity_poly.pdbx_strand_id
1 'polypeptide(L)'
;MVAIAGKKNAITIATNMAGRGTDIVLGGNPEVITDALLRHRGVGPGNKLWQEKWDQEIRRQKNRTKKIAGQVRDVGGLCVICTELHDSRRIDNQLKGRAGRQGDPGTTLTFLSLEDDLLNRYSQGTVKKTRERFENVRGPIDDPAALSMMHMAQLSVEEMNSDLRRSILEYDDIKNDQRKVIYDRREYILSLDDSEIARVVSDMIERVINRLTVPILEKKLIDYQDVDTALSTLYTGFTPAADHISGSEYGKPGYMSPYLMNVAATVDAHLYYESIQSGAERERNIILSTMDRIWQEHIYILDDMQDGVGLRTMAQKDPLVEFTLESQRMLGELWETVDFETVKALMDPAVSGEQTMTPW
;
A
#
# COMPACT_ATOMS: atom_id res chain seq x y z
N MET A 1 22.76 -17.21 17.63
CA MET A 1 22.12 -18.33 18.37
C MET A 1 21.68 -19.44 17.42
N VAL A 2 20.82 -19.21 16.46
CA VAL A 2 20.30 -20.28 15.56
C VAL A 2 21.39 -21.08 14.84
N ALA A 3 22.47 -20.44 14.41
CA ALA A 3 23.60 -21.09 13.72
C ALA A 3 24.35 -22.16 14.55
N ILE A 4 24.16 -22.18 15.87
CA ILE A 4 24.75 -23.16 16.77
C ILE A 4 23.75 -24.15 17.36
N ALA A 5 22.46 -23.99 17.02
CA ALA A 5 21.37 -24.83 17.56
C ALA A 5 21.54 -26.31 17.18
N GLY A 6 22.18 -26.63 16.06
CA GLY A 6 22.46 -28.00 15.64
C GLY A 6 23.66 -28.68 16.32
N LYS A 7 24.29 -28.04 17.31
CA LYS A 7 25.42 -28.69 18.05
C LYS A 7 24.87 -29.74 19.02
N LYS A 8 25.71 -30.74 19.29
CA LYS A 8 25.44 -31.75 20.31
C LYS A 8 25.18 -31.08 21.66
N ASN A 9 24.17 -31.51 22.38
CA ASN A 9 23.74 -30.99 23.69
C ASN A 9 23.35 -29.50 23.69
N ALA A 10 23.13 -28.88 22.53
CA ALA A 10 22.59 -27.53 22.48
C ALA A 10 21.06 -27.54 22.71
N ILE A 11 20.61 -26.65 23.58
CA ILE A 11 19.18 -26.34 23.77
C ILE A 11 19.00 -24.88 23.33
N THR A 12 18.10 -24.67 22.39
CA THR A 12 17.79 -23.33 21.89
C THR A 12 16.31 -23.06 22.05
N ILE A 13 15.97 -22.02 22.79
CA ILE A 13 14.60 -21.52 22.92
C ILE A 13 14.49 -20.32 22.00
N ALA A 14 13.49 -20.30 21.13
CA ALA A 14 13.26 -19.25 20.16
C ALA A 14 11.78 -19.08 19.85
N THR A 15 11.39 -17.87 19.47
CA THR A 15 10.09 -17.62 18.86
C THR A 15 10.09 -18.10 17.41
N ASN A 16 8.90 -18.23 16.81
CA ASN A 16 8.72 -18.68 15.43
C ASN A 16 9.53 -17.83 14.42
N MET A 17 9.68 -16.52 14.65
CA MET A 17 10.42 -15.61 13.77
C MET A 17 11.93 -15.80 13.83
N ALA A 18 12.50 -16.18 14.97
CA ALA A 18 13.95 -16.29 15.16
C ALA A 18 14.62 -17.40 14.31
N GLY A 19 13.84 -18.37 13.85
CA GLY A 19 14.30 -19.46 12.97
C GLY A 19 14.11 -19.21 11.48
N ARG A 20 13.48 -18.14 11.04
CA ARG A 20 13.16 -17.91 9.63
C ARG A 20 14.40 -17.42 8.86
N GLY A 21 14.64 -18.01 7.66
CA GLY A 21 15.74 -17.60 6.77
C GLY A 21 17.12 -18.16 7.10
N THR A 22 17.30 -18.92 8.21
CA THR A 22 18.57 -19.51 8.58
C THR A 22 18.47 -21.02 8.63
N ASP A 23 19.39 -21.74 7.99
CA ASP A 23 19.47 -23.19 8.09
C ASP A 23 20.13 -23.63 9.41
N ILE A 24 19.51 -24.63 10.06
CA ILE A 24 20.08 -25.27 11.24
C ILE A 24 20.91 -26.47 10.74
N VAL A 25 22.23 -26.29 10.70
CA VAL A 25 23.17 -27.32 10.25
C VAL A 25 23.54 -28.19 11.45
N LEU A 26 23.41 -29.51 11.33
CA LEU A 26 23.86 -30.44 12.36
C LEU A 26 25.39 -30.28 12.59
N GLY A 27 25.78 -30.24 13.86
CA GLY A 27 27.15 -29.89 14.25
C GLY A 27 27.44 -28.41 14.41
N GLY A 28 26.52 -27.52 13.92
CA GLY A 28 26.61 -26.07 13.88
C GLY A 28 27.20 -25.54 12.58
N ASN A 29 26.94 -24.26 12.27
CA ASN A 29 27.46 -23.61 11.05
C ASN A 29 28.96 -23.29 11.21
N PRO A 30 29.89 -23.90 10.42
CA PRO A 30 31.31 -23.70 10.56
C PRO A 30 31.77 -22.27 10.24
N GLU A 31 31.05 -21.55 9.35
CA GLU A 31 31.38 -20.18 8.96
C GLU A 31 31.12 -19.21 10.11
N VAL A 32 29.93 -19.31 10.70
CA VAL A 32 29.56 -18.48 11.85
C VAL A 32 30.44 -18.74 13.06
N ILE A 33 30.81 -20.01 13.28
CA ILE A 33 31.71 -20.39 14.37
C ILE A 33 33.11 -19.81 14.12
N THR A 34 33.60 -19.88 12.87
CA THR A 34 34.94 -19.35 12.49
C THR A 34 34.96 -17.82 12.66
N ASP A 35 33.96 -17.11 12.18
CA ASP A 35 33.84 -15.65 12.34
C ASP A 35 33.88 -15.24 13.81
N ALA A 36 33.02 -15.86 14.62
CA ALA A 36 32.99 -15.60 16.07
C ALA A 36 34.31 -15.86 16.76
N LEU A 37 35.00 -16.95 16.42
CA LEU A 37 36.32 -17.29 16.99
C LEU A 37 37.39 -16.29 16.60
N LEU A 38 37.44 -15.88 15.33
CA LEU A 38 38.46 -14.93 14.85
C LEU A 38 38.21 -13.52 15.43
N ARG A 39 36.97 -13.09 15.52
CA ARG A 39 36.63 -11.82 16.19
C ARG A 39 37.01 -11.82 17.66
N HIS A 40 36.75 -12.92 18.36
CA HIS A 40 37.18 -13.07 19.77
C HIS A 40 38.70 -13.00 19.93
N ARG A 41 39.46 -13.40 18.90
CA ARG A 41 40.94 -13.30 18.87
C ARG A 41 41.43 -11.93 18.35
N GLY A 42 40.55 -10.94 18.19
CA GLY A 42 40.89 -9.61 17.69
C GLY A 42 41.23 -9.55 16.19
N VAL A 43 40.86 -10.59 15.42
CA VAL A 43 41.09 -10.63 13.97
C VAL A 43 39.76 -10.44 13.26
N GLY A 44 39.50 -9.25 12.71
CA GLY A 44 38.31 -8.93 11.96
C GLY A 44 38.54 -8.78 10.45
N PRO A 45 37.50 -8.62 9.63
CA PRO A 45 37.59 -8.53 8.17
C PRO A 45 38.52 -7.44 7.61
N GLY A 46 38.81 -6.40 8.42
CA GLY A 46 39.74 -5.33 8.05
C GLY A 46 41.23 -5.63 8.34
N ASN A 47 41.56 -6.78 8.93
CA ASN A 47 42.92 -7.16 9.25
C ASN A 47 43.58 -7.83 8.05
N LYS A 48 44.86 -7.46 7.72
CA LYS A 48 45.61 -8.04 6.60
C LYS A 48 45.78 -9.57 6.70
N LEU A 49 45.76 -10.11 7.91
CA LEU A 49 45.87 -11.56 8.16
C LEU A 49 44.53 -12.27 8.20
N TRP A 50 43.39 -11.56 7.95
CA TRP A 50 42.05 -12.12 8.05
C TRP A 50 41.85 -13.32 7.12
N GLN A 51 42.20 -13.17 5.84
CA GLN A 51 41.94 -14.20 4.84
C GLN A 51 42.71 -15.49 5.13
N GLU A 52 43.99 -15.38 5.45
CA GLU A 52 44.85 -16.54 5.76
C GLU A 52 44.36 -17.28 7.01
N LYS A 53 44.07 -16.54 8.08
CA LYS A 53 43.56 -17.13 9.33
C LYS A 53 42.15 -17.68 9.16
N TRP A 54 41.34 -17.06 8.32
CA TRP A 54 40.01 -17.56 7.97
C TRP A 54 40.10 -18.91 7.26
N ASP A 55 40.92 -19.03 6.21
CA ASP A 55 41.07 -20.24 5.42
C ASP A 55 41.63 -21.41 6.24
N GLN A 56 42.49 -21.11 7.18
CA GLN A 56 43.06 -22.11 8.10
C GLN A 56 42.00 -22.57 9.13
N GLU A 57 41.28 -21.63 9.75
CA GLU A 57 40.33 -21.94 10.82
C GLU A 57 39.06 -22.56 10.26
N ILE A 58 38.54 -22.12 9.10
CA ILE A 58 37.33 -22.68 8.49
C ILE A 58 37.50 -24.16 8.14
N ARG A 59 38.71 -24.59 7.66
CA ARG A 59 39.00 -26.00 7.40
C ARG A 59 38.94 -26.83 8.67
N ARG A 60 39.47 -26.32 9.78
CA ARG A 60 39.43 -26.97 11.09
C ARG A 60 37.98 -27.09 11.58
N GLN A 61 37.21 -26.01 11.46
CA GLN A 61 35.84 -26.01 11.92
C GLN A 61 34.94 -26.90 11.05
N LYS A 62 35.12 -26.94 9.72
CA LYS A 62 34.41 -27.89 8.84
C LYS A 62 34.64 -29.34 9.23
N ASN A 63 35.86 -29.73 9.53
CA ASN A 63 36.17 -31.10 9.99
C ASN A 63 35.55 -31.40 11.36
N ARG A 64 35.60 -30.43 12.29
CA ARG A 64 35.03 -30.56 13.62
C ARG A 64 33.52 -30.67 13.60
N THR A 65 32.84 -29.76 12.86
CA THR A 65 31.40 -29.77 12.75
C THR A 65 30.90 -31.03 12.04
N LYS A 66 31.60 -31.52 11.01
CA LYS A 66 31.28 -32.79 10.35
C LYS A 66 31.29 -33.98 11.30
N LYS A 67 32.31 -34.07 12.19
CA LYS A 67 32.38 -35.11 13.22
C LYS A 67 31.26 -35.02 14.23
N ILE A 68 30.93 -33.80 14.69
CA ILE A 68 29.84 -33.55 15.63
C ILE A 68 28.50 -33.87 14.95
N ALA A 69 28.32 -33.49 13.68
CA ALA A 69 27.12 -33.81 12.91
C ALA A 69 26.83 -35.30 12.84
N GLY A 70 27.89 -36.13 12.62
CA GLY A 70 27.75 -37.59 12.71
C GLY A 70 27.21 -38.06 14.05
N GLN A 71 27.78 -37.57 15.17
CA GLN A 71 27.29 -37.89 16.50
C GLN A 71 25.85 -37.46 16.77
N VAL A 72 25.41 -36.32 16.19
CA VAL A 72 24.02 -35.85 16.31
C VAL A 72 23.08 -36.69 15.48
N ARG A 73 23.51 -37.15 14.29
CA ARG A 73 22.73 -38.09 13.46
C ARG A 73 22.55 -39.43 14.17
N ASP A 74 23.59 -39.96 14.79
CA ASP A 74 23.57 -41.26 15.47
C ASP A 74 22.56 -41.31 16.62
N VAL A 75 22.21 -40.14 17.22
CA VAL A 75 21.23 -40.04 18.29
C VAL A 75 19.85 -39.58 17.81
N GLY A 76 19.60 -39.51 16.47
CA GLY A 76 18.31 -39.21 15.88
C GLY A 76 18.16 -37.79 15.37
N GLY A 77 19.24 -37.01 15.28
CA GLY A 77 19.26 -35.68 14.67
C GLY A 77 18.69 -34.54 15.54
N LEU A 78 18.13 -33.55 14.87
CA LEU A 78 17.54 -32.39 15.55
C LEU A 78 16.13 -32.74 16.05
N CYS A 79 15.88 -32.48 17.33
CA CYS A 79 14.52 -32.50 17.89
C CYS A 79 13.95 -31.11 17.96
N VAL A 80 12.78 -30.90 17.33
CA VAL A 80 12.02 -29.65 17.37
C VAL A 80 10.79 -29.86 18.25
N ILE A 81 10.68 -29.05 19.29
CA ILE A 81 9.56 -29.06 20.22
C ILE A 81 8.73 -27.79 19.99
N CYS A 82 7.47 -27.96 19.58
CA CYS A 82 6.49 -26.90 19.48
C CYS A 82 5.63 -26.91 20.75
N THR A 83 5.42 -25.76 21.38
CA THR A 83 4.69 -25.66 22.66
C THR A 83 3.28 -25.12 22.52
N GLU A 84 2.87 -24.79 21.28
CA GLU A 84 1.53 -24.29 20.92
C GLU A 84 1.31 -24.46 19.42
N LEU A 85 0.05 -24.30 18.96
CA LEU A 85 -0.29 -24.12 17.55
C LEU A 85 -0.29 -22.62 17.21
N HIS A 86 0.20 -22.32 16.01
CA HIS A 86 0.10 -20.97 15.44
C HIS A 86 -1.25 -20.78 14.73
N ASP A 87 -1.55 -19.52 14.41
CA ASP A 87 -2.75 -19.15 13.65
C ASP A 87 -2.77 -19.74 12.22
N SER A 88 -1.69 -20.37 11.78
CA SER A 88 -1.59 -21.02 10.47
C SER A 88 -0.75 -22.29 10.53
N ARG A 89 -1.30 -23.38 9.99
CA ARG A 89 -0.60 -24.67 9.81
C ARG A 89 0.69 -24.53 9.01
N ARG A 90 0.76 -23.56 8.13
CA ARG A 90 1.97 -23.27 7.35
C ARG A 90 3.14 -22.91 8.26
N ILE A 91 2.91 -22.16 9.32
CA ILE A 91 3.95 -21.79 10.28
C ILE A 91 4.40 -23.01 11.08
N ASP A 92 3.46 -23.84 11.54
CA ASP A 92 3.78 -25.08 12.25
C ASP A 92 4.58 -26.05 11.36
N ASN A 93 4.19 -26.19 10.11
CA ASN A 93 4.92 -27.01 9.13
C ASN A 93 6.33 -26.45 8.85
N GLN A 94 6.52 -25.12 8.83
CA GLN A 94 7.83 -24.51 8.71
C GLN A 94 8.73 -24.79 9.93
N LEU A 95 8.16 -24.82 11.13
CA LEU A 95 8.89 -25.19 12.36
C LEU A 95 9.23 -26.66 12.36
N LYS A 96 8.26 -27.53 12.12
CA LYS A 96 8.47 -28.98 12.01
C LYS A 96 9.51 -29.32 10.93
N GLY A 97 9.46 -28.64 9.80
CA GLY A 97 10.41 -28.76 8.69
C GLY A 97 11.84 -28.25 9.02
N ARG A 98 12.10 -27.79 10.24
CA ARG A 98 13.49 -27.52 10.71
C ARG A 98 14.23 -28.81 11.04
N ALA A 99 13.52 -29.85 11.47
CA ALA A 99 14.08 -31.19 11.65
C ALA A 99 14.06 -31.98 10.33
N GLY A 100 14.94 -32.97 10.19
CA GLY A 100 14.94 -33.88 9.04
C GLY A 100 15.35 -33.23 7.71
N ARG A 101 16.21 -32.23 7.70
CA ARG A 101 16.67 -31.55 6.48
C ARG A 101 17.75 -32.35 5.76
N GLN A 102 17.74 -32.26 4.41
CA GLN A 102 18.77 -32.87 3.54
C GLN A 102 18.99 -34.37 3.78
N GLY A 103 17.95 -35.09 4.19
CA GLY A 103 18.04 -36.52 4.49
C GLY A 103 18.59 -36.85 5.89
N ASP A 104 18.87 -35.85 6.72
CA ASP A 104 19.24 -36.07 8.11
C ASP A 104 18.04 -36.59 8.92
N PRO A 105 18.25 -37.46 9.93
CA PRO A 105 17.19 -37.83 10.85
C PRO A 105 16.75 -36.61 11.68
N GLY A 106 15.49 -36.63 12.12
CA GLY A 106 14.93 -35.58 12.98
C GLY A 106 13.64 -35.99 13.62
N THR A 107 13.33 -35.41 14.77
CA THR A 107 12.11 -35.65 15.53
C THR A 107 11.37 -34.34 15.75
N THR A 108 10.03 -34.38 15.65
CA THR A 108 9.17 -33.25 16.00
C THR A 108 8.16 -33.66 17.04
N LEU A 109 8.03 -32.87 18.09
CA LEU A 109 7.04 -33.04 19.15
C LEU A 109 6.21 -31.76 19.25
N THR A 110 4.91 -31.92 19.46
CA THR A 110 4.02 -30.78 19.69
C THR A 110 3.27 -31.00 20.99
N PHE A 111 3.47 -30.08 21.92
CA PHE A 111 2.74 -30.03 23.19
C PHE A 111 1.68 -28.95 23.10
N LEU A 112 0.44 -29.30 23.34
CA LEU A 112 -0.72 -28.43 23.23
C LEU A 112 -1.44 -28.37 24.56
N SER A 113 -2.06 -27.23 24.85
CA SER A 113 -2.89 -27.03 26.02
C SER A 113 -4.30 -26.61 25.63
N LEU A 114 -5.29 -27.11 26.37
CA LEU A 114 -6.66 -26.59 26.24
C LEU A 114 -6.78 -25.11 26.69
N GLU A 115 -5.73 -24.57 27.32
CA GLU A 115 -5.63 -23.17 27.72
C GLU A 115 -4.89 -22.29 26.73
N ASP A 116 -4.42 -22.85 25.58
CA ASP A 116 -3.73 -22.10 24.56
C ASP A 116 -4.59 -20.94 24.03
N ASP A 117 -3.93 -19.82 23.72
CA ASP A 117 -4.58 -18.59 23.26
C ASP A 117 -5.44 -18.78 22.02
N LEU A 118 -5.04 -19.67 21.12
CA LEU A 118 -5.78 -20.03 19.92
C LEU A 118 -7.21 -20.48 20.26
N LEU A 119 -7.34 -21.39 21.25
CA LEU A 119 -8.64 -21.89 21.69
C LEU A 119 -9.43 -20.84 22.45
N ASN A 120 -8.76 -20.02 23.26
CA ASN A 120 -9.40 -18.96 24.03
C ASN A 120 -10.05 -17.91 23.14
N ARG A 121 -9.40 -17.60 22.01
CA ARG A 121 -9.91 -16.58 21.07
C ARG A 121 -11.04 -17.08 20.18
N TYR A 122 -10.98 -18.33 19.73
CA TYR A 122 -11.79 -18.76 18.59
C TYR A 122 -12.78 -19.90 18.87
N SER A 123 -12.81 -20.47 20.08
CA SER A 123 -13.67 -21.63 20.35
C SER A 123 -14.22 -21.70 21.78
N GLN A 124 -14.50 -20.55 22.39
CA GLN A 124 -14.83 -20.45 23.84
C GLN A 124 -15.92 -21.40 24.35
N GLY A 125 -17.02 -21.54 23.61
CA GLY A 125 -18.16 -22.37 24.08
C GLY A 125 -17.87 -23.88 24.13
N THR A 126 -17.22 -24.41 23.10
CA THR A 126 -16.87 -25.84 22.99
C THR A 126 -15.68 -26.17 23.90
N VAL A 127 -14.70 -25.25 23.96
CA VAL A 127 -13.52 -25.40 24.82
C VAL A 127 -13.87 -25.49 26.29
N LYS A 128 -14.81 -24.65 26.76
CA LYS A 128 -15.25 -24.67 28.15
C LYS A 128 -15.76 -26.05 28.57
N LYS A 129 -16.65 -26.65 27.80
CA LYS A 129 -17.18 -27.99 28.09
C LYS A 129 -16.09 -29.08 28.09
N THR A 130 -15.12 -28.96 27.17
CA THR A 130 -14.01 -29.89 27.09
C THR A 130 -13.06 -29.74 28.27
N ARG A 131 -12.76 -28.49 28.69
CA ARG A 131 -11.96 -28.25 29.93
C ARG A 131 -12.61 -28.83 31.17
N GLU A 132 -13.90 -28.60 31.38
CA GLU A 132 -14.66 -29.15 32.51
C GLU A 132 -14.57 -30.69 32.57
N ARG A 133 -14.58 -31.36 31.40
CA ARG A 133 -14.41 -32.81 31.27
C ARG A 133 -13.04 -33.28 31.73
N PHE A 134 -11.99 -32.52 31.51
CA PHE A 134 -10.60 -32.88 31.82
C PHE A 134 -10.02 -32.16 33.04
N GLU A 135 -10.80 -31.37 33.76
CA GLU A 135 -10.37 -30.56 34.92
C GLU A 135 -9.58 -31.35 35.97
N ASN A 136 -9.97 -32.60 36.20
CA ASN A 136 -9.35 -33.48 37.22
C ASN A 136 -8.28 -34.42 36.64
N VAL A 137 -7.96 -34.35 35.34
CA VAL A 137 -6.96 -35.20 34.72
C VAL A 137 -5.57 -34.64 34.99
N ARG A 138 -4.75 -35.43 35.71
CA ARG A 138 -3.33 -35.09 35.90
C ARG A 138 -2.49 -35.90 34.92
N GLY A 139 -1.96 -35.21 33.90
CA GLY A 139 -1.11 -35.81 32.88
C GLY A 139 -1.56 -35.50 31.46
N PRO A 140 -0.91 -36.09 30.45
CA PRO A 140 -1.27 -35.87 29.07
C PRO A 140 -2.70 -36.36 28.80
N ILE A 141 -3.46 -35.55 28.02
CA ILE A 141 -4.79 -35.89 27.54
C ILE A 141 -4.62 -36.61 26.22
N ASP A 142 -4.95 -37.90 26.18
CA ASP A 142 -4.97 -38.71 24.95
C ASP A 142 -6.43 -38.87 24.47
N ASP A 143 -7.01 -37.77 24.00
CA ASP A 143 -8.37 -37.75 23.47
C ASP A 143 -8.36 -37.20 22.01
N PRO A 144 -8.69 -38.02 21.00
CA PRO A 144 -8.77 -37.58 19.63
C PRO A 144 -9.75 -36.44 19.39
N ALA A 145 -10.80 -36.31 20.21
CA ALA A 145 -11.78 -35.23 20.11
C ALA A 145 -11.16 -33.89 20.55
N ALA A 146 -10.36 -33.89 21.63
CA ALA A 146 -9.62 -32.71 22.07
C ALA A 146 -8.62 -32.22 20.98
N LEU A 147 -7.88 -33.16 20.41
CA LEU A 147 -6.94 -32.86 19.31
C LEU A 147 -7.66 -32.33 18.07
N SER A 148 -8.78 -32.96 17.68
CA SER A 148 -9.61 -32.52 16.55
C SER A 148 -10.14 -31.12 16.77
N MET A 149 -10.57 -30.77 17.98
CA MET A 149 -11.04 -29.43 18.34
C MET A 149 -9.94 -28.37 18.16
N MET A 150 -8.70 -28.66 18.54
CA MET A 150 -7.57 -27.75 18.34
C MET A 150 -7.29 -27.49 16.86
N HIS A 151 -7.32 -28.55 16.03
CA HIS A 151 -7.15 -28.41 14.59
C HIS A 151 -8.32 -27.66 13.93
N MET A 152 -9.54 -27.86 14.39
CA MET A 152 -10.71 -27.13 13.89
C MET A 152 -10.62 -25.63 14.26
N ALA A 153 -10.17 -25.31 15.48
CA ALA A 153 -9.93 -23.93 15.86
C ALA A 153 -8.89 -23.26 14.94
N GLN A 154 -7.79 -23.95 14.65
CA GLN A 154 -6.77 -23.45 13.74
C GLN A 154 -7.31 -23.23 12.32
N LEU A 155 -8.13 -24.15 11.82
CA LEU A 155 -8.81 -24.01 10.52
C LEU A 155 -9.70 -22.77 10.47
N SER A 156 -10.54 -22.58 11.50
CA SER A 156 -11.43 -21.40 11.57
C SER A 156 -10.66 -20.09 11.58
N VAL A 157 -9.50 -20.05 12.25
CA VAL A 157 -8.61 -18.87 12.23
C VAL A 157 -8.00 -18.65 10.85
N GLU A 158 -7.54 -19.72 10.19
CA GLU A 158 -7.00 -19.64 8.83
C GLU A 158 -8.05 -19.12 7.84
N GLU A 159 -9.28 -19.60 7.91
CA GLU A 159 -10.42 -19.18 7.08
C GLU A 159 -10.74 -17.71 7.35
N MET A 160 -10.93 -17.31 8.61
CA MET A 160 -11.21 -15.92 8.98
C MET A 160 -10.12 -14.96 8.49
N ASN A 161 -8.85 -15.32 8.69
CA ASN A 161 -7.73 -14.52 8.20
C ASN A 161 -7.64 -14.49 6.65
N SER A 162 -8.09 -15.56 5.98
CA SER A 162 -8.18 -15.62 4.53
C SER A 162 -9.26 -14.69 4.00
N ASP A 163 -10.43 -14.70 4.62
CA ASP A 163 -11.56 -13.86 4.23
C ASP A 163 -11.24 -12.37 4.49
N LEU A 164 -10.60 -12.07 5.62
CA LEU A 164 -10.13 -10.71 5.90
C LEU A 164 -9.13 -10.22 4.84
N ARG A 165 -8.15 -11.06 4.46
CA ARG A 165 -7.20 -10.70 3.39
C ARG A 165 -7.90 -10.52 2.05
N ARG A 166 -8.90 -11.35 1.72
CA ARG A 166 -9.68 -11.20 0.48
C ARG A 166 -10.42 -9.88 0.47
N SER A 167 -11.11 -9.56 1.56
CA SER A 167 -11.83 -8.28 1.69
C SER A 167 -10.89 -7.08 1.50
N ILE A 168 -9.71 -7.10 2.14
CA ILE A 168 -8.71 -6.02 1.95
C ILE A 168 -8.28 -5.90 0.48
N LEU A 169 -8.02 -7.04 -0.19
CA LEU A 169 -7.61 -7.03 -1.60
C LEU A 169 -8.69 -6.47 -2.53
N GLU A 170 -9.96 -6.73 -2.27
CA GLU A 170 -11.07 -6.20 -3.06
C GLU A 170 -11.13 -4.66 -3.02
N TYR A 171 -10.87 -4.04 -1.87
CA TYR A 171 -10.74 -2.58 -1.77
C TYR A 171 -9.45 -2.07 -2.43
N ASP A 172 -8.33 -2.77 -2.25
CA ASP A 172 -7.05 -2.40 -2.84
C ASP A 172 -7.08 -2.48 -4.37
N ASP A 173 -7.81 -3.43 -4.95
CA ASP A 173 -7.98 -3.55 -6.41
C ASP A 173 -8.66 -2.30 -6.99
N ILE A 174 -9.70 -1.78 -6.35
CA ILE A 174 -10.38 -0.54 -6.77
C ILE A 174 -9.41 0.65 -6.74
N LYS A 175 -8.64 0.79 -5.64
CA LYS A 175 -7.63 1.85 -5.52
C LYS A 175 -6.52 1.71 -6.57
N ASN A 176 -6.11 0.47 -6.87
CA ASN A 176 -5.10 0.19 -7.88
C ASN A 176 -5.57 0.51 -9.30
N ASP A 177 -6.82 0.25 -9.63
CA ASP A 177 -7.38 0.59 -10.92
C ASP A 177 -7.43 2.12 -11.11
N GLN A 178 -7.83 2.87 -10.10
CA GLN A 178 -7.75 4.33 -10.13
C GLN A 178 -6.29 4.81 -10.26
N ARG A 179 -5.35 4.20 -9.54
CA ARG A 179 -3.92 4.53 -9.64
C ARG A 179 -3.40 4.35 -11.06
N LYS A 180 -3.77 3.26 -11.74
CA LYS A 180 -3.40 3.05 -13.16
C LYS A 180 -3.88 4.19 -14.03
N VAL A 181 -5.15 4.59 -13.90
CA VAL A 181 -5.72 5.70 -14.69
C VAL A 181 -4.92 7.00 -14.48
N ILE A 182 -4.55 7.32 -13.23
CA ILE A 182 -3.76 8.50 -12.91
C ILE A 182 -2.34 8.39 -13.51
N TYR A 183 -1.69 7.24 -13.35
CA TYR A 183 -0.33 7.05 -13.85
C TYR A 183 -0.26 7.02 -15.39
N ASP A 184 -1.23 6.40 -16.05
CA ASP A 184 -1.34 6.41 -17.51
C ASP A 184 -1.51 7.85 -18.02
N ARG A 185 -2.34 8.65 -17.35
CA ARG A 185 -2.51 10.07 -17.69
C ARG A 185 -1.23 10.87 -17.45
N ARG A 186 -0.55 10.61 -16.34
CA ARG A 186 0.74 11.24 -16.01
C ARG A 186 1.82 10.92 -17.04
N GLU A 187 1.93 9.66 -17.45
CA GLU A 187 2.87 9.22 -18.48
C GLU A 187 2.53 9.85 -19.84
N TYR A 188 1.24 9.93 -20.18
CA TYR A 188 0.78 10.64 -21.36
C TYR A 188 1.25 12.10 -21.35
N ILE A 189 1.03 12.87 -20.29
CA ILE A 189 1.48 14.27 -20.19
C ILE A 189 3.01 14.40 -20.31
N LEU A 190 3.76 13.46 -19.76
CA LEU A 190 5.22 13.43 -19.87
C LEU A 190 5.70 13.18 -21.31
N SER A 191 4.95 12.43 -22.10
CA SER A 191 5.30 12.06 -23.47
C SER A 191 4.96 13.11 -24.52
N LEU A 192 4.13 14.11 -24.19
CA LEU A 192 3.67 15.13 -25.13
C LEU A 192 4.80 16.08 -25.55
N ASP A 193 4.73 16.55 -26.79
CA ASP A 193 5.54 17.69 -27.27
C ASP A 193 4.95 19.05 -26.84
N ASP A 194 5.68 20.12 -27.09
CA ASP A 194 5.29 21.47 -26.68
C ASP A 194 3.96 21.93 -27.31
N SER A 195 3.69 21.54 -28.54
CA SER A 195 2.44 21.90 -29.22
C SER A 195 1.24 21.10 -28.70
N GLU A 196 1.49 19.91 -28.27
CA GLU A 196 0.47 19.03 -27.68
C GLU A 196 0.12 19.47 -26.25
N ILE A 197 1.11 19.89 -25.47
CA ILE A 197 0.86 20.48 -24.14
C ILE A 197 -0.02 21.73 -24.27
N ALA A 198 0.29 22.63 -25.20
CA ALA A 198 -0.54 23.83 -25.42
C ALA A 198 -2.00 23.48 -25.74
N ARG A 199 -2.22 22.42 -26.55
CA ARG A 199 -3.58 21.92 -26.82
C ARG A 199 -4.27 21.38 -25.56
N VAL A 200 -3.56 20.58 -24.77
CA VAL A 200 -4.11 20.06 -23.49
C VAL A 200 -4.50 21.19 -22.56
N VAL A 201 -3.67 22.23 -22.44
CA VAL A 201 -3.99 23.42 -21.64
C VAL A 201 -5.21 24.15 -22.20
N SER A 202 -5.28 24.35 -23.51
CA SER A 202 -6.44 24.96 -24.17
C SER A 202 -7.73 24.22 -23.87
N ASP A 203 -7.72 22.88 -23.98
CA ASP A 203 -8.86 22.02 -23.67
C ASP A 203 -9.26 22.09 -22.19
N MET A 204 -8.27 22.20 -21.27
CA MET A 204 -8.52 22.36 -19.84
C MET A 204 -9.19 23.71 -19.53
N ILE A 205 -8.70 24.80 -20.14
CA ILE A 205 -9.31 26.14 -20.02
C ILE A 205 -10.77 26.09 -20.46
N GLU A 206 -11.04 25.52 -21.63
CA GLU A 206 -12.40 25.40 -22.15
C GLU A 206 -13.32 24.62 -21.21
N ARG A 207 -12.88 23.47 -20.71
CA ARG A 207 -13.68 22.66 -19.77
C ARG A 207 -13.98 23.43 -18.48
N VAL A 208 -12.98 24.11 -17.92
CA VAL A 208 -13.14 24.87 -16.67
C VAL A 208 -14.09 26.06 -16.86
N ILE A 209 -13.92 26.83 -17.96
CA ILE A 209 -14.82 27.95 -18.27
C ILE A 209 -16.25 27.44 -18.46
N ASN A 210 -16.46 26.39 -19.24
CA ASN A 210 -17.78 25.78 -19.42
C ASN A 210 -18.40 25.38 -18.07
N ARG A 211 -17.63 24.75 -17.18
CA ARG A 211 -18.10 24.33 -15.87
C ARG A 211 -18.53 25.52 -14.99
N LEU A 212 -17.80 26.62 -15.04
CA LEU A 212 -18.12 27.82 -14.25
C LEU A 212 -19.31 28.60 -14.82
N THR A 213 -19.43 28.67 -16.15
CA THR A 213 -20.40 29.55 -16.80
C THR A 213 -21.73 28.88 -17.11
N VAL A 214 -21.75 27.62 -17.53
CA VAL A 214 -22.98 26.93 -17.95
C VAL A 214 -24.07 26.94 -16.87
N PRO A 215 -23.80 26.63 -15.59
CA PRO A 215 -24.83 26.66 -14.54
C PRO A 215 -25.41 28.05 -14.30
N ILE A 216 -24.64 29.11 -14.62
CA ILE A 216 -25.11 30.52 -14.51
C ILE A 216 -26.01 30.85 -15.71
N LEU A 217 -25.58 30.37 -16.90
CA LEU A 217 -26.27 30.66 -18.17
C LEU A 217 -27.59 29.92 -18.34
N GLU A 218 -27.82 28.86 -17.60
CA GLU A 218 -29.10 28.13 -17.56
C GLU A 218 -30.18 28.83 -16.71
N LYS A 219 -29.82 29.87 -15.92
CA LYS A 219 -30.76 30.63 -15.13
C LYS A 219 -31.66 31.51 -16.05
N LYS A 220 -32.90 31.73 -15.62
CA LYS A 220 -33.86 32.59 -16.38
C LYS A 220 -33.45 34.06 -16.50
N LEU A 221 -32.65 34.56 -15.55
CA LEU A 221 -32.08 35.90 -15.54
C LEU A 221 -30.60 35.74 -15.34
N ILE A 222 -29.81 36.20 -16.29
CA ILE A 222 -28.35 36.13 -16.29
C ILE A 222 -27.85 37.53 -16.00
N ASP A 223 -27.02 37.65 -14.90
CA ASP A 223 -26.30 38.85 -14.60
C ASP A 223 -24.82 38.65 -15.01
N TYR A 224 -24.24 39.65 -15.68
CA TYR A 224 -22.84 39.68 -16.00
C TYR A 224 -21.93 39.58 -14.76
N GLN A 225 -22.38 40.16 -13.64
CA GLN A 225 -21.67 40.08 -12.37
C GLN A 225 -21.56 38.67 -11.83
N ASP A 226 -22.51 37.79 -12.11
CA ASP A 226 -22.44 36.38 -11.74
C ASP A 226 -21.31 35.66 -12.49
N VAL A 227 -21.14 35.96 -13.78
CA VAL A 227 -20.05 35.40 -14.62
C VAL A 227 -18.70 35.94 -14.21
N ASP A 228 -18.60 37.27 -14.02
CA ASP A 228 -17.37 37.92 -13.54
C ASP A 228 -16.94 37.39 -12.18
N THR A 229 -17.88 37.20 -11.26
CA THR A 229 -17.61 36.60 -9.95
C THR A 229 -17.10 35.17 -10.07
N ALA A 230 -17.68 34.36 -10.93
CA ALA A 230 -17.23 32.98 -11.17
C ALA A 230 -15.81 32.94 -11.77
N LEU A 231 -15.54 33.76 -12.76
CA LEU A 231 -14.23 33.84 -13.43
C LEU A 231 -13.13 34.47 -12.54
N SER A 232 -13.51 35.38 -11.62
CA SER A 232 -12.57 35.97 -10.67
C SER A 232 -11.91 34.96 -9.73
N THR A 233 -12.45 33.73 -9.64
CA THR A 233 -11.80 32.61 -8.93
C THR A 233 -10.56 32.08 -9.65
N LEU A 234 -10.44 32.33 -10.95
CA LEU A 234 -9.29 31.92 -11.78
C LEU A 234 -8.31 33.07 -12.03
N TYR A 235 -8.84 34.23 -12.42
CA TYR A 235 -8.05 35.41 -12.76
C TYR A 235 -8.86 36.70 -12.53
N THR A 236 -8.17 37.81 -12.41
CA THR A 236 -8.81 39.13 -12.21
C THR A 236 -8.82 39.91 -13.51
N GLY A 237 -9.92 40.59 -13.81
CA GLY A 237 -10.02 41.51 -14.93
C GLY A 237 -10.74 40.96 -16.15
N PHE A 238 -11.73 40.07 -15.95
CA PHE A 238 -12.64 39.71 -17.03
C PHE A 238 -13.29 40.96 -17.60
N THR A 239 -12.93 41.28 -18.83
CA THR A 239 -13.62 42.30 -19.61
C THR A 239 -14.49 41.58 -20.61
N PRO A 240 -15.83 41.60 -20.43
CA PRO A 240 -16.69 41.02 -21.45
C PRO A 240 -16.32 41.62 -22.79
N ALA A 241 -16.08 40.78 -23.77
CA ALA A 241 -15.80 41.20 -25.15
C ALA A 241 -17.00 41.97 -25.76
N ALA A 242 -17.72 42.71 -24.98
CA ALA A 242 -18.83 43.54 -25.34
C ALA A 242 -18.46 44.55 -26.42
N ASP A 243 -17.21 45.02 -26.45
CA ASP A 243 -16.70 45.89 -27.48
C ASP A 243 -16.55 45.21 -28.86
N HIS A 244 -16.42 43.86 -28.88
CA HIS A 244 -16.35 43.09 -30.11
C HIS A 244 -17.70 42.56 -30.60
N ILE A 245 -18.76 42.60 -29.74
CA ILE A 245 -20.08 42.11 -30.03
C ILE A 245 -21.09 43.29 -30.20
N SER A 246 -20.59 44.50 -30.29
CA SER A 246 -21.42 45.71 -30.44
C SER A 246 -22.14 45.84 -31.80
N GLY A 247 -22.17 44.79 -32.60
CA GLY A 247 -22.89 44.73 -33.86
C GLY A 247 -24.17 43.93 -33.75
N SER A 248 -25.21 44.39 -33.01
CA SER A 248 -26.21 43.78 -33.09
C SER A 248 -27.62 43.66 -33.13
N GLU A 249 -28.15 42.64 -33.60
CA GLU A 249 -29.56 42.30 -33.92
C GLU A 249 -30.53 42.12 -32.72
N TYR A 250 -30.10 42.29 -31.50
CA TYR A 250 -30.97 42.08 -30.32
C TYR A 250 -31.32 43.36 -29.55
N GLY A 251 -31.32 44.51 -30.21
CA GLY A 251 -32.07 45.71 -29.88
C GLY A 251 -32.22 46.23 -28.42
N LYS A 252 -31.50 45.65 -27.44
CA LYS A 252 -31.48 46.15 -26.06
C LYS A 252 -30.04 46.19 -25.57
N PRO A 253 -29.55 47.33 -25.06
CA PRO A 253 -28.25 47.42 -24.41
C PRO A 253 -28.21 46.44 -23.23
N GLY A 254 -27.24 45.53 -23.23
CA GLY A 254 -26.96 44.66 -22.10
C GLY A 254 -27.50 43.21 -22.21
N TYR A 255 -28.13 42.78 -23.29
CA TYR A 255 -28.56 41.41 -23.47
C TYR A 255 -27.63 40.65 -24.43
N MET A 256 -26.82 39.75 -23.89
CA MET A 256 -26.04 38.78 -24.64
C MET A 256 -26.68 37.40 -24.51
N SER A 257 -26.72 36.62 -25.59
CA SER A 257 -27.23 35.25 -25.44
C SER A 257 -26.28 34.41 -24.56
N PRO A 258 -26.79 33.41 -23.81
CA PRO A 258 -25.97 32.54 -23.00
C PRO A 258 -24.78 31.94 -23.77
N TYR A 259 -25.02 31.53 -25.01
CA TYR A 259 -23.99 30.97 -25.89
C TYR A 259 -22.86 31.98 -26.16
N LEU A 260 -23.22 33.22 -26.55
CA LEU A 260 -22.23 34.26 -26.83
C LEU A 260 -21.44 34.67 -25.58
N MET A 261 -22.08 34.65 -24.43
CA MET A 261 -21.41 34.96 -23.16
C MET A 261 -20.37 33.87 -22.79
N ASN A 262 -20.71 32.61 -22.98
CA ASN A 262 -19.76 31.50 -22.78
C ASN A 262 -18.58 31.61 -23.76
N VAL A 263 -18.84 31.87 -25.05
CA VAL A 263 -17.78 32.06 -26.05
C VAL A 263 -16.89 33.25 -25.67
N ALA A 264 -17.47 34.36 -25.24
CA ALA A 264 -16.71 35.54 -24.83
C ALA A 264 -15.83 35.23 -23.59
N ALA A 265 -16.35 34.53 -22.61
CA ALA A 265 -15.60 34.10 -21.43
C ALA A 265 -14.43 33.17 -21.79
N THR A 266 -14.65 32.24 -22.71
CA THR A 266 -13.59 31.33 -23.19
C THR A 266 -12.51 32.09 -23.95
N VAL A 267 -12.86 33.00 -24.85
CA VAL A 267 -11.91 33.83 -25.59
C VAL A 267 -11.12 34.72 -24.65
N ASP A 268 -11.76 35.37 -23.71
CA ASP A 268 -11.10 36.25 -22.74
C ASP A 268 -10.09 35.47 -21.86
N ALA A 269 -10.48 34.29 -21.40
CA ALA A 269 -9.60 33.43 -20.64
C ALA A 269 -8.35 32.99 -21.45
N HIS A 270 -8.50 32.67 -22.72
CA HIS A 270 -7.38 32.34 -23.61
C HIS A 270 -6.47 33.56 -23.84
N LEU A 271 -7.04 34.73 -24.09
CA LEU A 271 -6.26 35.97 -24.27
C LEU A 271 -5.47 36.32 -23.02
N TYR A 272 -6.10 36.19 -21.84
CA TYR A 272 -5.44 36.39 -20.57
C TYR A 272 -4.29 35.39 -20.37
N TYR A 273 -4.51 34.11 -20.65
CA TYR A 273 -3.49 33.06 -20.55
C TYR A 273 -2.31 33.35 -21.51
N GLU A 274 -2.59 33.68 -22.76
CA GLU A 274 -1.54 34.03 -23.75
C GLU A 274 -0.73 35.24 -23.28
N SER A 275 -1.33 36.22 -22.59
CA SER A 275 -0.63 37.39 -22.05
C SER A 275 0.43 37.07 -21.00
N ILE A 276 0.34 35.92 -20.34
CA ILE A 276 1.27 35.48 -19.31
C ILE A 276 2.57 34.92 -19.90
N GLN A 277 2.64 34.66 -21.19
CA GLN A 277 3.82 34.12 -21.94
C GLN A 277 4.38 32.85 -21.25
N SER A 278 3.53 31.90 -20.96
CA SER A 278 3.88 30.61 -20.37
C SER A 278 4.60 29.72 -21.38
N GLY A 279 5.53 28.90 -20.92
CA GLY A 279 6.23 27.93 -21.76
C GLY A 279 5.80 26.48 -21.45
N ALA A 280 5.90 25.59 -22.42
CA ALA A 280 5.44 24.21 -22.32
C ALA A 280 6.04 23.45 -21.13
N GLU A 281 7.28 23.71 -20.77
CA GLU A 281 7.91 23.09 -19.59
C GLU A 281 7.25 23.54 -18.28
N ARG A 282 6.94 24.83 -18.13
CA ARG A 282 6.18 25.35 -16.98
C ARG A 282 4.79 24.72 -16.92
N GLU A 283 4.09 24.68 -18.03
CA GLU A 283 2.75 24.10 -18.15
C GLU A 283 2.75 22.63 -17.74
N ARG A 284 3.68 21.84 -18.27
CA ARG A 284 3.84 20.42 -17.92
C ARG A 284 4.10 20.24 -16.43
N ASN A 285 4.99 21.03 -15.85
CA ASN A 285 5.31 20.95 -14.42
C ASN A 285 4.12 21.31 -13.54
N ILE A 286 3.33 22.32 -13.89
CA ILE A 286 2.12 22.69 -13.15
C ILE A 286 1.07 21.59 -13.25
N ILE A 287 0.81 21.03 -14.44
CA ILE A 287 -0.14 19.94 -14.63
C ILE A 287 0.25 18.75 -13.75
N LEU A 288 1.52 18.31 -13.82
CA LEU A 288 2.00 17.15 -13.10
C LEU A 288 1.98 17.37 -11.57
N SER A 289 2.48 18.50 -11.09
CA SER A 289 2.51 18.78 -9.64
C SER A 289 1.11 18.92 -9.05
N THR A 290 0.18 19.53 -9.79
CA THR A 290 -1.22 19.64 -9.36
C THR A 290 -1.88 18.27 -9.32
N MET A 291 -1.68 17.46 -10.35
CA MET A 291 -2.22 16.10 -10.41
C MET A 291 -1.66 15.23 -9.28
N ASP A 292 -0.35 15.28 -9.04
CA ASP A 292 0.30 14.49 -7.97
C ASP A 292 -0.23 14.91 -6.57
N ARG A 293 -0.40 16.21 -6.31
CA ARG A 293 -0.95 16.72 -5.05
C ARG A 293 -2.40 16.28 -4.81
N ILE A 294 -3.26 16.46 -5.81
CA ILE A 294 -4.68 16.11 -5.69
C ILE A 294 -4.85 14.59 -5.58
N TRP A 295 -4.03 13.81 -6.28
CA TRP A 295 -4.02 12.36 -6.15
C TRP A 295 -3.64 11.90 -4.73
N GLN A 296 -2.66 12.53 -4.09
CA GLN A 296 -2.33 12.22 -2.70
C GLN A 296 -3.50 12.48 -1.75
N GLU A 297 -4.14 13.64 -1.88
CA GLU A 297 -5.32 13.99 -1.08
C GLU A 297 -6.45 12.97 -1.30
N HIS A 298 -6.66 12.56 -2.55
CA HIS A 298 -7.67 11.57 -2.92
C HIS A 298 -7.42 10.20 -2.26
N ILE A 299 -6.17 9.72 -2.23
CA ILE A 299 -5.84 8.46 -1.55
C ILE A 299 -6.22 8.52 -0.08
N TYR A 300 -5.89 9.61 0.62
CA TYR A 300 -6.27 9.77 2.04
C TYR A 300 -7.77 9.72 2.24
N ILE A 301 -8.54 10.36 1.36
CA ILE A 301 -10.00 10.35 1.46
C ILE A 301 -10.56 8.95 1.18
N LEU A 302 -9.96 8.20 0.23
CA LEU A 302 -10.34 6.80 -0.02
C LEU A 302 -10.04 5.90 1.19
N ASP A 303 -8.93 6.12 1.89
CA ASP A 303 -8.60 5.36 3.10
C ASP A 303 -9.59 5.66 4.22
N ASP A 304 -9.90 6.92 4.49
CA ASP A 304 -10.91 7.33 5.47
C ASP A 304 -12.31 6.79 5.13
N MET A 305 -12.65 6.77 3.84
CA MET A 305 -13.91 6.20 3.37
C MET A 305 -13.96 4.69 3.58
N GLN A 306 -12.88 3.95 3.33
CA GLN A 306 -12.80 2.52 3.57
C GLN A 306 -13.03 2.20 5.04
N ASP A 307 -12.42 2.95 5.95
CA ASP A 307 -12.61 2.77 7.39
C ASP A 307 -14.06 3.10 7.82
N GLY A 308 -14.68 4.08 7.19
CA GLY A 308 -16.04 4.51 7.48
C GLY A 308 -17.14 3.64 6.91
N VAL A 309 -16.91 2.97 5.78
CA VAL A 309 -17.94 2.14 5.09
C VAL A 309 -18.36 0.95 5.95
N GLY A 310 -17.45 0.38 6.74
CA GLY A 310 -17.79 -0.70 7.68
C GLY A 310 -18.88 -0.33 8.70
N LEU A 311 -19.01 0.94 9.06
CA LEU A 311 -20.07 1.44 9.95
C LEU A 311 -21.42 1.57 9.27
N ARG A 312 -21.48 1.67 7.93
CA ARG A 312 -22.72 1.79 7.14
C ARG A 312 -23.43 0.46 6.90
N THR A 313 -22.81 -0.66 7.26
CA THR A 313 -23.39 -2.03 7.19
C THR A 313 -24.73 -2.15 7.94
N MET A 314 -25.02 -1.25 8.87
CA MET A 314 -26.32 -1.17 9.55
C MET A 314 -27.50 -0.91 8.62
N ALA A 315 -27.27 -0.48 7.36
CA ALA A 315 -28.31 -0.15 6.37
C ALA A 315 -28.60 -1.27 5.36
N GLN A 316 -28.14 -2.50 5.58
CA GLN A 316 -28.31 -3.67 4.70
C GLN A 316 -27.72 -3.49 3.28
N LYS A 317 -26.79 -2.59 3.08
CA LYS A 317 -26.08 -2.40 1.81
C LYS A 317 -24.72 -3.10 1.87
N ASP A 318 -24.29 -3.63 0.72
CA ASP A 318 -22.94 -4.22 0.61
C ASP A 318 -21.89 -3.10 0.67
N PRO A 319 -20.98 -3.13 1.67
CA PRO A 319 -19.97 -2.09 1.85
C PRO A 319 -19.04 -1.92 0.64
N LEU A 320 -18.70 -3.01 -0.04
CA LEU A 320 -17.81 -2.97 -1.20
C LEU A 320 -18.49 -2.28 -2.40
N VAL A 321 -19.77 -2.54 -2.61
CA VAL A 321 -20.55 -1.90 -3.69
C VAL A 321 -20.67 -0.40 -3.43
N GLU A 322 -20.99 0.01 -2.20
CA GLU A 322 -21.08 1.43 -1.83
C GLU A 322 -19.70 2.13 -2.00
N PHE A 323 -18.62 1.48 -1.55
CA PHE A 323 -17.27 1.98 -1.75
C PHE A 323 -16.94 2.15 -3.24
N THR A 324 -17.27 1.16 -4.07
CA THR A 324 -17.02 1.20 -5.51
C THR A 324 -17.73 2.38 -6.18
N LEU A 325 -19.00 2.57 -5.89
CA LEU A 325 -19.80 3.65 -6.48
C LEU A 325 -19.29 5.02 -6.04
N GLU A 326 -19.03 5.19 -4.75
CA GLU A 326 -18.59 6.46 -4.20
C GLU A 326 -17.16 6.80 -4.68
N SER A 327 -16.26 5.83 -4.72
CA SER A 327 -14.90 6.04 -5.21
C SER A 327 -14.84 6.40 -6.70
N GLN A 328 -15.76 5.85 -7.52
CA GLN A 328 -15.88 6.22 -8.93
C GLN A 328 -16.40 7.67 -9.10
N ARG A 329 -17.39 8.07 -8.29
CA ARG A 329 -17.86 9.46 -8.27
C ARG A 329 -16.74 10.42 -7.90
N MET A 330 -15.99 10.10 -6.85
CA MET A 330 -14.87 10.90 -6.37
C MET A 330 -13.74 11.00 -7.40
N LEU A 331 -13.47 9.93 -8.17
CA LEU A 331 -12.50 9.98 -9.26
C LEU A 331 -12.92 10.96 -10.37
N GLY A 332 -14.23 11.05 -10.66
CA GLY A 332 -14.77 12.07 -11.55
C GLY A 332 -14.51 13.49 -11.04
N GLU A 333 -14.82 13.74 -9.78
CA GLU A 333 -14.58 15.04 -9.11
C GLU A 333 -13.10 15.39 -9.02
N LEU A 334 -12.23 14.39 -8.87
CA LEU A 334 -10.77 14.58 -8.91
C LEU A 334 -10.33 15.22 -10.22
N TRP A 335 -10.77 14.70 -11.36
CA TRP A 335 -10.40 15.25 -12.66
C TRP A 335 -10.88 16.69 -12.85
N GLU A 336 -12.09 16.97 -12.39
CA GLU A 336 -12.62 18.32 -12.41
C GLU A 336 -11.79 19.29 -11.53
N THR A 337 -11.32 18.79 -10.38
CA THR A 337 -10.48 19.58 -9.46
C THR A 337 -9.07 19.76 -10.05
N VAL A 338 -8.51 18.73 -10.70
CA VAL A 338 -7.23 18.82 -11.38
C VAL A 338 -7.28 19.87 -12.49
N ASP A 339 -8.31 19.85 -13.34
CA ASP A 339 -8.46 20.85 -14.40
C ASP A 339 -8.57 22.27 -13.79
N PHE A 340 -9.41 22.46 -12.78
CA PHE A 340 -9.62 23.77 -12.15
C PHE A 340 -8.36 24.33 -11.49
N GLU A 341 -7.71 23.55 -10.64
CA GLU A 341 -6.52 23.99 -9.92
C GLU A 341 -5.32 24.18 -10.86
N THR A 342 -5.23 23.39 -11.91
CA THR A 342 -4.21 23.56 -12.96
C THR A 342 -4.41 24.88 -13.70
N VAL A 343 -5.62 25.14 -14.21
CA VAL A 343 -5.93 26.38 -14.94
C VAL A 343 -5.71 27.60 -14.04
N LYS A 344 -6.15 27.53 -12.78
CA LYS A 344 -5.92 28.57 -11.79
C LYS A 344 -4.43 28.86 -11.57
N ALA A 345 -3.61 27.81 -11.43
CA ALA A 345 -2.16 27.97 -11.26
C ALA A 345 -1.47 28.50 -12.54
N LEU A 346 -1.94 28.10 -13.72
CA LEU A 346 -1.44 28.60 -14.99
C LEU A 346 -1.76 30.08 -15.21
N MET A 347 -2.92 30.55 -14.72
CA MET A 347 -3.36 31.94 -14.81
C MET A 347 -2.76 32.84 -13.71
N ASP A 348 -2.03 32.30 -12.75
CA ASP A 348 -1.33 33.07 -11.73
C ASP A 348 0.09 33.44 -12.21
N PRO A 349 0.39 34.73 -12.49
CA PRO A 349 1.71 35.17 -12.92
C PRO A 349 2.79 34.98 -11.83
N ALA A 350 2.39 34.87 -10.56
CA ALA A 350 3.32 34.70 -9.44
C ALA A 350 3.79 33.27 -9.22
N VAL A 351 3.16 32.30 -9.84
CA VAL A 351 3.58 30.89 -9.79
C VAL A 351 4.75 30.70 -10.75
N SER A 352 5.96 30.95 -10.26
CA SER A 352 7.20 30.60 -10.97
C SER A 352 7.33 29.07 -11.02
N GLY A 353 7.65 28.52 -12.19
CA GLY A 353 7.74 27.07 -12.42
C GLY A 353 8.87 26.32 -11.68
N GLU A 354 9.41 26.87 -10.62
CA GLU A 354 10.51 26.32 -9.80
C GLU A 354 10.06 25.47 -8.62
N GLN A 355 8.83 25.01 -8.58
CA GLN A 355 8.54 23.92 -7.63
C GLN A 355 9.17 22.63 -8.18
N THR A 356 10.43 22.40 -7.80
CA THR A 356 11.20 21.19 -8.07
C THR A 356 10.36 19.97 -7.67
N MET A 357 10.11 19.08 -8.64
CA MET A 357 9.58 17.76 -8.37
C MET A 357 10.39 17.10 -7.25
N THR A 358 9.78 16.82 -6.12
CA THR A 358 10.33 15.90 -5.16
C THR A 358 10.24 14.51 -5.77
N PRO A 359 11.36 13.81 -6.03
CA PRO A 359 11.30 12.43 -6.53
C PRO A 359 10.71 11.54 -5.44
N TRP A 360 9.78 10.69 -5.84
CA TRP A 360 9.20 9.60 -5.04
C TRP A 360 10.19 8.44 -4.88
#